data_65bc528099afa3670f7d2f5de583dfcd
#
_entry.id   65bc528099afa3670f7d2f5de583dfcd
#
_cell.length_a   1.000
_cell.length_b   1.000
_cell.length_c   1.000
_cell.angle_alpha   90.00
_cell.angle_beta   90.00
_cell.angle_gamma   90.00
#
_symmetry.space_group_name_H-M   'P 1'
#
loop_
_entity.id
_entity.type
_entity.pdbx_description
1 polymer ?
#
loop_
_entity_poly.entity_id
_entity_poly.type
_entity_poly.pdbx_seq_one_letter_code
_entity_poly.pdbx_strand_id
1 'polypeptide(L)'
;MKVLYQIFSILVIATAVAVTNAAKYLANKPDYLTPCYLQDPNFNTCFTKNFQVLYTEWKDGIPGFKAAGTFDPLYVKRIVITQDANSQLALNADLSNVVITGTSKMVAQEIKFDIKSLSYYVKLLAPKLRLDFDYKLNGRILNLPLKSSGKAFMEVDNFVMILKLQVKLRDEHGFTFTDIEKLHLDIKDVGGFHVYFDNLFNGQKDLEDSINGVFNENWREFYQIERPAITKSVQEIMKDRLSKVFSYVPGNYFIADIPTAAQYNG
;
A
#
# COMPACT_ATOMS: atom_id res chain seq x y z
N MET A 1 76.05 -27.87 -11.15
CA MET A 1 74.63 -28.21 -11.06
C MET A 1 73.88 -26.97 -10.65
N LYS A 2 73.17 -26.38 -11.62
CA LYS A 2 72.44 -25.11 -11.41
C LYS A 2 71.01 -25.49 -10.97
N VAL A 3 70.60 -25.06 -9.78
CA VAL A 3 69.24 -25.16 -9.29
C VAL A 3 68.47 -23.91 -9.76
N LEU A 4 67.52 -24.07 -10.63
CA LEU A 4 66.59 -23.05 -11.06
C LEU A 4 65.54 -22.81 -9.96
N TYR A 5 65.55 -21.63 -9.36
CA TYR A 5 64.47 -21.13 -8.53
C TYR A 5 63.35 -20.58 -9.44
N GLN A 6 62.25 -21.28 -9.54
CA GLN A 6 61.04 -20.74 -10.12
C GLN A 6 60.28 -19.95 -9.04
N ILE A 7 60.24 -18.63 -9.26
CA ILE A 7 59.43 -17.73 -8.44
C ILE A 7 57.99 -17.84 -8.96
N PHE A 8 57.11 -18.51 -8.20
CA PHE A 8 55.64 -18.45 -8.42
C PHE A 8 55.13 -17.13 -7.88
N SER A 9 54.89 -16.14 -8.77
CA SER A 9 54.14 -14.94 -8.45
C SER A 9 52.69 -15.28 -8.34
N ILE A 10 52.17 -15.40 -7.11
CA ILE A 10 50.73 -15.50 -6.84
C ILE A 10 50.14 -14.10 -7.00
N LEU A 11 49.50 -13.87 -8.15
CA LEU A 11 48.68 -12.69 -8.39
C LEU A 11 47.39 -12.83 -7.58
N VAL A 12 47.37 -12.24 -6.38
CA VAL A 12 46.13 -12.12 -5.59
C VAL A 12 45.28 -11.04 -6.25
N ILE A 13 44.34 -11.46 -7.09
CA ILE A 13 43.29 -10.57 -7.57
C ILE A 13 42.32 -10.37 -6.39
N ALA A 14 42.51 -9.28 -5.66
CA ALA A 14 41.52 -8.80 -4.70
C ALA A 14 40.29 -8.32 -5.46
N THR A 15 39.34 -9.21 -5.69
CA THR A 15 37.99 -8.81 -6.11
C THR A 15 37.37 -8.06 -4.94
N ALA A 16 37.40 -6.73 -5.03
CA ALA A 16 36.63 -5.89 -4.15
C ALA A 16 35.13 -6.20 -4.42
N VAL A 17 34.57 -7.07 -3.59
CA VAL A 17 33.12 -7.24 -3.51
C VAL A 17 32.61 -5.91 -2.97
N ALA A 18 32.12 -5.07 -3.84
CA ALA A 18 31.36 -3.88 -3.45
C ALA A 18 30.11 -4.38 -2.74
N VAL A 19 30.17 -4.42 -1.41
CA VAL A 19 28.98 -4.61 -0.58
C VAL A 19 28.15 -3.36 -0.83
N THR A 20 27.22 -3.44 -1.76
CA THR A 20 26.21 -2.40 -1.95
C THR A 20 25.32 -2.43 -0.71
N ASN A 21 25.71 -1.65 0.30
CA ASN A 21 24.80 -1.35 1.40
C ASN A 21 23.54 -0.76 0.77
N ALA A 22 22.41 -1.46 0.91
CA ALA A 22 21.13 -0.89 0.51
C ALA A 22 21.01 0.48 1.17
N ALA A 23 20.73 1.50 0.37
CA ALA A 23 20.61 2.87 0.86
C ALA A 23 19.56 2.88 1.97
N LYS A 24 19.89 3.44 3.13
CA LYS A 24 18.98 3.53 4.28
C LYS A 24 17.88 4.56 4.06
N TYR A 25 18.04 5.45 3.07
CA TYR A 25 17.10 6.51 2.71
C TYR A 25 17.29 6.89 1.25
N LEU A 26 16.32 7.61 0.67
CA LEU A 26 16.42 8.16 -0.68
C LEU A 26 17.42 9.32 -0.68
N ALA A 27 18.65 9.07 -1.18
CA ALA A 27 19.76 10.00 -1.04
C ALA A 27 19.59 11.29 -1.87
N ASN A 28 18.94 11.20 -3.04
CA ASN A 28 18.74 12.32 -3.95
C ASN A 28 17.26 12.63 -4.10
N LYS A 29 16.91 13.93 -3.98
CA LYS A 29 15.56 14.38 -4.27
C LYS A 29 15.25 14.17 -5.75
N PRO A 30 14.15 13.47 -6.09
CA PRO A 30 13.72 13.35 -7.48
C PRO A 30 13.37 14.70 -8.11
N ASP A 31 13.74 14.89 -9.39
CA ASP A 31 13.53 16.16 -10.11
C ASP A 31 12.05 16.51 -10.30
N TYR A 32 11.18 15.51 -10.31
CA TYR A 32 9.73 15.70 -10.43
C TYR A 32 9.06 16.21 -9.14
N LEU A 33 9.76 16.25 -7.99
CA LEU A 33 9.24 16.82 -6.74
C LEU A 33 9.55 18.31 -6.66
N THR A 34 8.49 19.13 -6.57
CA THR A 34 8.60 20.58 -6.40
C THR A 34 8.75 20.91 -4.90
N PRO A 35 9.68 21.80 -4.50
CA PRO A 35 9.75 22.27 -3.13
C PRO A 35 8.45 23.01 -2.73
N CYS A 36 7.79 22.57 -1.67
CA CYS A 36 6.65 23.27 -1.10
C CYS A 36 7.03 23.88 0.25
N TYR A 37 6.57 25.08 0.55
CA TYR A 37 6.89 25.81 1.76
C TYR A 37 5.67 25.97 2.64
N LEU A 38 5.79 25.70 3.94
CA LEU A 38 4.68 25.72 4.92
C LEU A 38 3.96 27.06 5.00
N GLN A 39 4.70 28.17 4.77
CA GLN A 39 4.15 29.52 4.82
C GLN A 39 3.49 29.98 3.51
N ASP A 40 3.62 29.20 2.43
CA ASP A 40 2.98 29.52 1.15
C ASP A 40 1.46 29.31 1.23
N PRO A 41 0.63 30.33 0.88
CA PRO A 41 -0.82 30.17 0.81
C PRO A 41 -1.28 29.01 -0.08
N ASN A 42 -0.45 28.61 -1.07
CA ASN A 42 -0.71 27.50 -1.98
C ASN A 42 -0.07 26.18 -1.54
N PHE A 43 0.45 26.10 -0.31
CA PHE A 43 1.15 24.91 0.20
C PHE A 43 0.40 23.62 -0.07
N ASN A 44 -0.87 23.53 0.32
CA ASN A 44 -1.67 22.31 0.14
C ASN A 44 -1.83 21.91 -1.33
N THR A 45 -1.92 22.89 -2.25
CA THR A 45 -2.01 22.63 -3.69
C THR A 45 -0.68 22.08 -4.22
N CYS A 46 0.44 22.69 -3.86
CA CYS A 46 1.79 22.22 -4.18
C CYS A 46 1.99 20.79 -3.65
N PHE A 47 1.68 20.59 -2.40
CA PHE A 47 1.85 19.33 -1.68
C PHE A 47 1.01 18.19 -2.29
N THR A 48 -0.27 18.46 -2.61
CA THR A 48 -1.15 17.50 -3.30
C THR A 48 -0.59 17.11 -4.67
N LYS A 49 -0.05 18.06 -5.45
CA LYS A 49 0.58 17.77 -6.76
C LYS A 49 1.80 16.87 -6.62
N ASN A 50 2.65 17.08 -5.62
CA ASN A 50 3.79 16.22 -5.36
C ASN A 50 3.36 14.78 -5.06
N PHE A 51 2.32 14.58 -4.27
CA PHE A 51 1.81 13.23 -4.01
C PHE A 51 1.15 12.62 -5.26
N GLN A 52 0.47 13.43 -6.08
CA GLN A 52 -0.16 12.92 -7.31
C GLN A 52 0.87 12.33 -8.28
N VAL A 53 2.01 12.96 -8.45
CA VAL A 53 3.03 12.49 -9.39
C VAL A 53 3.62 11.14 -8.95
N LEU A 54 3.65 10.83 -7.64
CA LEU A 54 4.23 9.59 -7.12
C LEU A 54 3.46 8.34 -7.57
N TYR A 55 2.14 8.42 -7.80
CA TYR A 55 1.37 7.26 -8.27
C TYR A 55 1.86 6.75 -9.63
N THR A 56 2.33 7.65 -10.48
CA THR A 56 2.91 7.29 -11.78
C THR A 56 4.38 6.93 -11.68
N GLU A 57 5.16 7.77 -11.01
CA GLU A 57 6.63 7.64 -10.96
C GLU A 57 7.10 6.43 -10.13
N TRP A 58 6.35 6.08 -9.07
CA TRP A 58 6.72 4.98 -8.17
C TRP A 58 5.91 3.71 -8.39
N LYS A 59 5.14 3.61 -9.47
CA LYS A 59 4.35 2.40 -9.75
C LYS A 59 5.20 1.11 -9.70
N ASP A 60 6.43 1.17 -10.20
CA ASP A 60 7.36 0.04 -10.22
C ASP A 60 8.25 -0.04 -8.96
N GLY A 61 8.00 0.82 -7.96
CA GLY A 61 8.72 0.90 -6.69
C GLY A 61 9.51 2.20 -6.54
N ILE A 62 10.10 2.38 -5.35
CA ILE A 62 10.92 3.55 -5.04
C ILE A 62 12.38 3.25 -5.42
N PRO A 63 13.08 4.16 -6.14
CA PRO A 63 14.47 3.97 -6.51
C PRO A 63 15.36 3.63 -5.31
N GLY A 64 16.11 2.53 -5.41
CA GLY A 64 17.00 2.07 -4.34
C GLY A 64 16.31 1.35 -3.17
N PHE A 65 14.98 1.25 -3.13
CA PHE A 65 14.25 0.68 -2.00
C PHE A 65 13.41 -0.56 -2.37
N LYS A 66 14.08 -1.68 -2.61
CA LYS A 66 13.42 -2.95 -2.97
C LYS A 66 12.40 -3.44 -1.93
N ALA A 67 12.56 -3.08 -0.64
CA ALA A 67 11.67 -3.50 0.42
C ALA A 67 10.25 -2.88 0.33
N ALA A 68 10.08 -1.77 -0.38
CA ALA A 68 8.76 -1.21 -0.67
C ALA A 68 7.97 -2.10 -1.64
N GLY A 69 8.67 -2.82 -2.54
CA GLY A 69 8.05 -3.53 -3.65
C GLY A 69 7.47 -2.58 -4.69
N THR A 70 6.68 -3.12 -5.62
CA THR A 70 5.91 -2.34 -6.60
C THR A 70 4.61 -1.81 -5.97
N PHE A 71 4.10 -0.72 -6.53
CA PHE A 71 2.81 -0.16 -6.12
C PHE A 71 1.72 -0.44 -7.14
N ASP A 72 2.05 -0.67 -8.43
CA ASP A 72 1.10 -1.12 -9.44
C ASP A 72 1.81 -2.06 -10.44
N PRO A 73 1.58 -3.38 -10.35
CA PRO A 73 0.70 -4.05 -9.39
C PRO A 73 1.23 -4.03 -7.95
N LEU A 74 0.31 -3.87 -7.00
CA LEU A 74 0.61 -3.99 -5.58
C LEU A 74 0.39 -5.44 -5.13
N TYR A 75 1.42 -6.07 -4.58
CA TYR A 75 1.36 -7.44 -4.09
C TYR A 75 1.11 -7.48 -2.58
N VAL A 76 0.07 -8.21 -2.17
CA VAL A 76 -0.24 -8.48 -0.77
C VAL A 76 -0.24 -9.99 -0.55
N LYS A 77 0.61 -10.45 0.35
CA LYS A 77 0.82 -11.89 0.56
C LYS A 77 -0.45 -12.60 1.02
N ARG A 78 -1.19 -12.00 1.97
CA ARG A 78 -2.38 -12.59 2.57
C ARG A 78 -3.26 -11.53 3.20
N ILE A 79 -4.58 -11.69 3.06
CA ILE A 79 -5.62 -10.93 3.75
C ILE A 79 -6.55 -11.94 4.41
N VAL A 80 -6.82 -11.77 5.70
CA VAL A 80 -7.75 -12.63 6.43
C VAL A 80 -8.93 -11.78 6.88
N ILE A 81 -10.11 -12.20 6.50
CA ILE A 81 -11.38 -11.61 6.90
C ILE A 81 -12.08 -12.62 7.79
N THR A 82 -12.30 -12.25 9.04
CA THR A 82 -12.99 -13.10 10.03
C THR A 82 -14.20 -12.35 10.55
N GLN A 83 -15.35 -12.99 10.50
CA GLN A 83 -16.59 -12.43 11.03
C GLN A 83 -17.03 -13.13 12.31
N ASP A 84 -17.83 -12.40 13.11
CA ASP A 84 -18.51 -12.99 14.26
C ASP A 84 -19.51 -14.07 13.82
N ALA A 85 -19.51 -15.19 14.54
CA ALA A 85 -20.34 -16.35 14.25
C ALA A 85 -21.85 -16.05 14.27
N ASN A 86 -22.27 -14.91 14.84
CA ASN A 86 -23.65 -14.48 14.97
C ASN A 86 -24.15 -13.61 13.81
N SER A 87 -23.31 -13.31 12.81
CA SER A 87 -23.76 -12.54 11.64
C SER A 87 -24.56 -13.43 10.68
N GLN A 88 -25.52 -12.84 9.95
CA GLN A 88 -26.28 -13.53 8.91
C GLN A 88 -25.37 -14.05 7.78
N LEU A 89 -24.22 -13.44 7.60
CA LEU A 89 -23.14 -13.84 6.70
C LEU A 89 -21.93 -14.23 7.55
N ALA A 90 -21.87 -15.48 8.00
CA ALA A 90 -20.75 -15.98 8.80
C ALA A 90 -19.68 -16.61 7.90
N LEU A 91 -18.96 -15.79 7.14
CA LEU A 91 -17.90 -16.20 6.23
C LEU A 91 -16.53 -15.81 6.77
N ASN A 92 -15.65 -16.80 6.91
CA ASN A 92 -14.23 -16.58 7.08
C ASN A 92 -13.55 -16.72 5.72
N ALA A 93 -12.88 -15.68 5.29
CA ALA A 93 -12.15 -15.63 4.02
C ALA A 93 -10.64 -15.50 4.27
N ASP A 94 -9.87 -16.37 3.64
CA ASP A 94 -8.42 -16.33 3.59
C ASP A 94 -8.00 -16.10 2.14
N LEU A 95 -7.59 -14.88 1.82
CA LEU A 95 -7.17 -14.46 0.49
C LEU A 95 -5.65 -14.48 0.46
N SER A 96 -5.06 -15.15 -0.51
CA SER A 96 -3.62 -15.26 -0.70
C SER A 96 -3.20 -14.89 -2.11
N ASN A 97 -1.91 -14.56 -2.29
CA ASN A 97 -1.34 -14.14 -3.57
C ASN A 97 -2.12 -12.98 -4.20
N VAL A 98 -2.55 -12.02 -3.39
CA VAL A 98 -3.39 -10.91 -3.84
C VAL A 98 -2.57 -9.95 -4.68
N VAL A 99 -3.03 -9.70 -5.91
CA VAL A 99 -2.45 -8.77 -6.87
C VAL A 99 -3.45 -7.65 -7.11
N ILE A 100 -3.08 -6.42 -6.76
CA ILE A 100 -3.95 -5.25 -6.91
C ILE A 100 -3.40 -4.38 -8.04
N THR A 101 -4.21 -4.09 -9.04
CA THR A 101 -3.88 -3.23 -10.18
C THR A 101 -4.78 -2.00 -10.22
N GLY A 102 -4.29 -0.93 -10.85
CA GLY A 102 -5.00 0.34 -10.97
C GLY A 102 -4.60 1.39 -9.95
N THR A 103 -3.70 1.08 -9.02
CA THR A 103 -3.23 2.03 -7.99
C THR A 103 -2.44 3.19 -8.57
N SER A 104 -1.74 3.00 -9.71
CA SER A 104 -1.05 4.09 -10.42
C SER A 104 -2.00 5.14 -11.02
N LYS A 105 -3.29 4.82 -11.11
CA LYS A 105 -4.34 5.73 -11.58
C LYS A 105 -5.09 6.44 -10.45
N MET A 106 -4.65 6.25 -9.21
CA MET A 106 -5.25 6.95 -8.07
C MET A 106 -5.09 8.46 -8.20
N VAL A 107 -6.11 9.17 -7.72
CA VAL A 107 -6.17 10.63 -7.73
C VAL A 107 -6.07 11.14 -6.30
N ALA A 108 -5.05 11.95 -6.04
CA ALA A 108 -4.93 12.72 -4.81
C ALA A 108 -5.89 13.92 -4.89
N GLN A 109 -7.08 13.80 -4.30
CA GLN A 109 -8.08 14.88 -4.33
C GLN A 109 -7.69 16.02 -3.41
N GLU A 110 -7.18 15.72 -2.24
CA GLU A 110 -6.75 16.70 -1.25
C GLU A 110 -5.72 16.09 -0.31
N ILE A 111 -4.57 16.75 -0.13
CA ILE A 111 -3.59 16.40 0.87
C ILE A 111 -3.19 17.66 1.65
N LYS A 112 -3.30 17.57 2.97
CA LYS A 112 -2.92 18.63 3.91
C LYS A 112 -1.93 18.09 4.92
N PHE A 113 -1.01 18.94 5.33
CA PHE A 113 -0.14 18.70 6.46
C PHE A 113 -0.25 19.85 7.45
N ASP A 114 -0.52 19.53 8.70
CA ASP A 114 -0.52 20.48 9.79
C ASP A 114 0.73 20.27 10.66
N ILE A 115 1.63 21.24 10.59
CA ILE A 115 2.88 21.20 11.36
C ILE A 115 2.64 21.27 12.88
N LYS A 116 1.59 21.97 13.33
CA LYS A 116 1.31 22.14 14.77
C LYS A 116 0.90 20.84 15.43
N SER A 117 0.13 20.03 14.72
CA SER A 117 -0.35 18.73 15.21
C SER A 117 0.44 17.55 14.64
N LEU A 118 1.45 17.79 13.79
CA LEU A 118 2.19 16.75 13.05
C LEU A 118 1.25 15.72 12.41
N SER A 119 0.23 16.21 11.71
CA SER A 119 -0.78 15.34 11.12
C SER A 119 -0.98 15.56 9.64
N TYR A 120 -1.23 14.46 8.92
CA TYR A 120 -1.65 14.48 7.52
C TYR A 120 -3.14 14.17 7.42
N TYR A 121 -3.82 14.91 6.55
CA TYR A 121 -5.12 14.57 6.01
C TYR A 121 -4.96 14.25 4.53
N VAL A 122 -5.38 13.07 4.11
CA VAL A 122 -5.20 12.58 2.74
C VAL A 122 -6.54 12.06 2.22
N LYS A 123 -7.09 12.68 1.17
CA LYS A 123 -8.29 12.21 0.47
C LYS A 123 -7.92 11.70 -0.91
N LEU A 124 -8.21 10.43 -1.15
CA LEU A 124 -7.85 9.70 -2.37
C LEU A 124 -9.08 9.16 -3.06
N LEU A 125 -9.06 9.16 -4.38
CA LEU A 125 -9.99 8.46 -5.24
C LEU A 125 -9.21 7.42 -6.06
N ALA A 126 -9.61 6.16 -6.00
CA ALA A 126 -9.20 5.16 -6.97
C ALA A 126 -10.35 4.96 -7.98
N PRO A 127 -10.20 5.40 -9.26
CA PRO A 127 -11.26 5.31 -10.25
C PRO A 127 -11.68 3.87 -10.52
N LYS A 128 -10.71 2.97 -10.61
CA LYS A 128 -10.93 1.52 -10.73
C LYS A 128 -9.75 0.77 -10.14
N LEU A 129 -10.06 -0.18 -9.27
CA LEU A 129 -9.11 -1.17 -8.76
C LEU A 129 -9.56 -2.55 -9.19
N ARG A 130 -8.60 -3.42 -9.52
CA ARG A 130 -8.83 -4.84 -9.71
C ARG A 130 -7.92 -5.63 -8.78
N LEU A 131 -8.50 -6.59 -8.08
CA LEU A 131 -7.81 -7.52 -7.20
C LEU A 131 -7.99 -8.92 -7.78
N ASP A 132 -6.89 -9.62 -8.08
CA ASP A 132 -6.88 -11.03 -8.43
C ASP A 132 -6.22 -11.79 -7.28
N PHE A 133 -6.81 -12.92 -6.85
CA PHE A 133 -6.34 -13.66 -5.67
C PHE A 133 -6.75 -15.13 -5.66
N ASP A 134 -6.01 -15.92 -4.90
CA ASP A 134 -6.46 -17.25 -4.48
C ASP A 134 -7.26 -17.11 -3.19
N TYR A 135 -8.35 -17.88 -3.04
CA TYR A 135 -9.20 -17.79 -1.88
C TYR A 135 -9.45 -19.14 -1.20
N LYS A 136 -9.71 -19.09 0.10
CA LYS A 136 -10.35 -20.16 0.88
C LYS A 136 -11.47 -19.55 1.68
N LEU A 137 -12.68 -20.05 1.48
CA LEU A 137 -13.88 -19.66 2.22
C LEU A 137 -14.32 -20.80 3.12
N ASN A 138 -14.72 -20.46 4.34
CA ASN A 138 -15.33 -21.39 5.29
C ASN A 138 -16.41 -20.67 6.10
N GLY A 139 -17.61 -21.22 6.09
CA GLY A 139 -18.74 -20.62 6.81
C GLY A 139 -20.07 -21.00 6.20
N ARG A 140 -20.96 -20.03 6.10
CA ARG A 140 -22.28 -20.20 5.49
C ARG A 140 -22.75 -18.92 4.82
N ILE A 141 -23.46 -19.09 3.72
CA ILE A 141 -24.21 -18.03 3.04
C ILE A 141 -25.69 -18.35 3.24
N LEU A 142 -26.39 -17.44 3.91
CA LEU A 142 -27.77 -17.71 4.36
C LEU A 142 -27.76 -18.99 5.22
N ASN A 143 -28.46 -20.05 4.77
CA ASN A 143 -28.50 -21.35 5.44
C ASN A 143 -27.63 -22.43 4.78
N LEU A 144 -26.89 -22.08 3.71
CA LEU A 144 -26.07 -23.04 2.98
C LEU A 144 -24.65 -23.05 3.56
N PRO A 145 -24.13 -24.19 4.03
CA PRO A 145 -22.75 -24.32 4.43
C PRO A 145 -21.83 -24.13 3.20
N LEU A 146 -20.82 -23.32 3.33
CA LEU A 146 -19.85 -23.06 2.29
C LEU A 146 -18.45 -23.40 2.77
N LYS A 147 -17.81 -24.34 2.08
CA LYS A 147 -16.39 -24.64 2.22
C LYS A 147 -15.81 -24.79 0.83
N SER A 148 -15.09 -23.79 0.38
CA SER A 148 -14.56 -23.76 -0.98
C SER A 148 -13.18 -23.11 -1.05
N SER A 149 -12.49 -23.36 -2.15
CA SER A 149 -11.23 -22.71 -2.48
C SER A 149 -11.06 -22.66 -4.01
N GLY A 150 -10.43 -21.63 -4.48
CA GLY A 150 -10.24 -21.41 -5.91
C GLY A 150 -9.54 -20.11 -6.19
N LYS A 151 -9.76 -19.59 -7.38
CA LYS A 151 -9.33 -18.25 -7.80
C LYS A 151 -10.53 -17.32 -7.81
N ALA A 152 -10.26 -16.06 -7.57
CA ALA A 152 -11.29 -15.03 -7.64
C ALA A 152 -10.70 -13.73 -8.14
N PHE A 153 -11.57 -12.86 -8.64
CA PHE A 153 -11.24 -11.47 -8.83
C PHE A 153 -12.31 -10.57 -8.23
N MET A 154 -11.91 -9.35 -7.93
CA MET A 154 -12.79 -8.29 -7.44
C MET A 154 -12.45 -7.01 -8.19
N GLU A 155 -13.45 -6.29 -8.67
CA GLU A 155 -13.33 -4.96 -9.23
C GLU A 155 -14.08 -3.96 -8.36
N VAL A 156 -13.45 -2.82 -8.11
CA VAL A 156 -14.02 -1.74 -7.30
C VAL A 156 -13.90 -0.45 -8.07
N ASP A 157 -15.03 0.21 -8.29
CA ASP A 157 -15.10 1.48 -9.02
C ASP A 157 -15.33 2.65 -8.08
N ASN A 158 -14.69 3.78 -8.38
CA ASN A 158 -14.83 5.04 -7.64
C ASN A 158 -14.67 4.89 -6.13
N PHE A 159 -13.58 4.22 -5.73
CA PHE A 159 -13.27 3.98 -4.33
C PHE A 159 -12.66 5.23 -3.70
N VAL A 160 -13.42 5.88 -2.80
CA VAL A 160 -12.99 7.09 -2.10
C VAL A 160 -12.61 6.78 -0.67
N MET A 161 -11.38 7.13 -0.30
CA MET A 161 -10.89 6.94 1.06
C MET A 161 -10.25 8.21 1.64
N ILE A 162 -10.34 8.35 2.95
CA ILE A 162 -9.66 9.37 3.73
C ILE A 162 -8.70 8.69 4.70
N LEU A 163 -7.43 9.13 4.69
CA LEU A 163 -6.45 8.74 5.68
C LEU A 163 -6.13 9.94 6.58
N LYS A 164 -6.04 9.68 7.88
CA LYS A 164 -5.52 10.61 8.87
C LYS A 164 -4.29 9.98 9.48
N LEU A 165 -3.15 10.63 9.32
CA LEU A 165 -1.87 10.15 9.83
C LEU A 165 -1.41 11.06 10.96
N GLN A 166 -0.95 10.46 12.04
CA GLN A 166 -0.15 11.12 13.06
C GLN A 166 1.29 10.71 12.86
N VAL A 167 2.19 11.68 12.77
CA VAL A 167 3.61 11.44 12.53
C VAL A 167 4.46 12.04 13.64
N LYS A 168 5.71 11.59 13.71
CA LYS A 168 6.77 12.22 14.48
C LYS A 168 7.91 12.60 13.56
N LEU A 169 8.63 13.65 13.92
CA LEU A 169 9.84 14.05 13.22
C LEU A 169 11.03 13.21 13.70
N ARG A 170 11.88 12.81 12.76
CA ARG A 170 13.14 12.11 13.02
C ARG A 170 14.23 12.73 12.16
N ASP A 171 15.30 13.20 12.79
CA ASP A 171 16.46 13.73 12.09
C ASP A 171 17.49 12.62 11.89
N GLU A 172 17.89 12.40 10.66
CA GLU A 172 18.90 11.41 10.30
C GLU A 172 19.65 11.87 9.02
N HIS A 173 20.97 11.78 9.03
CA HIS A 173 21.84 12.12 7.87
C HIS A 173 21.61 13.53 7.29
N GLY A 174 21.24 14.50 8.11
CA GLY A 174 20.97 15.89 7.67
C GLY A 174 19.59 16.09 7.04
N PHE A 175 18.72 15.09 7.11
CA PHE A 175 17.32 15.17 6.66
C PHE A 175 16.36 14.99 7.83
N THR A 176 15.17 15.58 7.68
CA THR A 176 14.04 15.36 8.58
C THR A 176 13.04 14.42 7.93
N PHE A 177 12.72 13.32 8.59
CA PHE A 177 11.70 12.33 8.19
C PHE A 177 10.43 12.53 9.00
N THR A 178 9.30 12.08 8.44
CA THR A 178 7.99 12.11 9.09
C THR A 178 7.50 10.67 9.34
N ASP A 179 8.02 10.02 10.36
CA ASP A 179 7.68 8.62 10.65
C ASP A 179 6.23 8.48 11.13
N ILE A 180 5.47 7.55 10.57
CA ILE A 180 4.06 7.35 10.90
C ILE A 180 3.94 6.64 12.25
N GLU A 181 3.27 7.26 13.21
CA GLU A 181 2.91 6.66 14.51
C GLU A 181 1.53 6.02 14.48
N LYS A 182 0.54 6.77 13.97
CA LYS A 182 -0.83 6.30 13.87
C LYS A 182 -1.38 6.55 12.47
N LEU A 183 -2.19 5.63 11.99
CA LEU A 183 -2.93 5.77 10.76
C LEU A 183 -4.37 5.33 11.02
N HIS A 184 -5.31 6.19 10.66
CA HIS A 184 -6.73 5.89 10.62
C HIS A 184 -7.24 6.06 9.20
N LEU A 185 -8.00 5.07 8.72
CA LEU A 185 -8.59 5.05 7.40
C LEU A 185 -10.12 5.00 7.52
N ASP A 186 -10.78 5.79 6.69
CA ASP A 186 -12.24 5.78 6.52
C ASP A 186 -12.56 5.66 5.03
N ILE A 187 -13.36 4.65 4.67
CA ILE A 187 -13.88 4.49 3.31
C ILE A 187 -15.14 5.36 3.21
N LYS A 188 -15.08 6.40 2.37
CA LYS A 188 -16.18 7.36 2.21
C LYS A 188 -17.21 6.91 1.22
N ASP A 189 -16.77 6.32 0.11
CA ASP A 189 -17.66 5.92 -0.97
C ASP A 189 -17.08 4.75 -1.75
N VAL A 190 -17.98 3.94 -2.32
CA VAL A 190 -17.71 2.87 -3.27
C VAL A 190 -18.78 2.95 -4.35
N GLY A 191 -18.39 3.39 -5.56
CA GLY A 191 -19.31 3.61 -6.67
C GLY A 191 -19.79 2.33 -7.34
N GLY A 192 -18.95 1.29 -7.35
CA GLY A 192 -19.27 -0.02 -7.92
C GLY A 192 -18.42 -1.12 -7.30
N PHE A 193 -18.98 -2.33 -7.28
CA PHE A 193 -18.30 -3.50 -6.78
C PHE A 193 -18.74 -4.72 -7.59
N HIS A 194 -17.79 -5.46 -8.14
CA HIS A 194 -18.03 -6.71 -8.85
C HIS A 194 -17.05 -7.77 -8.38
N VAL A 195 -17.55 -8.98 -8.11
CA VAL A 195 -16.72 -10.10 -7.67
C VAL A 195 -17.10 -11.37 -8.43
N TYR A 196 -16.12 -12.21 -8.68
CA TYR A 196 -16.33 -13.54 -9.23
C TYR A 196 -15.41 -14.52 -8.51
N PHE A 197 -16.04 -15.55 -7.90
CA PHE A 197 -15.37 -16.69 -7.29
C PHE A 197 -15.49 -17.90 -8.22
N ASP A 198 -14.37 -18.44 -8.67
CA ASP A 198 -14.31 -19.69 -9.43
C ASP A 198 -14.27 -20.88 -8.47
N ASN A 199 -14.89 -21.99 -8.84
CA ASN A 199 -14.95 -23.21 -8.04
C ASN A 199 -15.64 -23.06 -6.66
N LEU A 200 -16.62 -22.17 -6.56
CA LEU A 200 -17.31 -21.87 -5.30
C LEU A 200 -18.04 -23.08 -4.71
N PHE A 201 -18.57 -23.98 -5.56
CA PHE A 201 -19.31 -25.19 -5.17
C PHE A 201 -18.73 -26.47 -5.77
N ASN A 202 -17.39 -26.58 -5.80
CA ASN A 202 -16.68 -27.79 -6.22
C ASN A 202 -17.13 -28.32 -7.62
N GLY A 203 -17.26 -27.40 -8.57
CA GLY A 203 -17.60 -27.71 -9.97
C GLY A 203 -19.08 -27.64 -10.34
N GLN A 204 -19.98 -27.31 -9.40
CA GLN A 204 -21.40 -27.07 -9.72
C GLN A 204 -21.58 -25.66 -10.32
N LYS A 205 -21.35 -25.54 -11.62
CA LYS A 205 -21.25 -24.26 -12.32
C LYS A 205 -22.53 -23.42 -12.24
N ASP A 206 -23.70 -24.02 -12.40
CA ASP A 206 -24.97 -23.29 -12.37
C ASP A 206 -25.22 -22.65 -10.99
N LEU A 207 -24.86 -23.35 -9.91
CA LEU A 207 -24.97 -22.83 -8.55
C LEU A 207 -23.92 -21.74 -8.28
N GLU A 208 -22.71 -21.91 -8.80
CA GLU A 208 -21.64 -20.93 -8.72
C GLU A 208 -22.05 -19.63 -9.40
N ASP A 209 -22.54 -19.68 -10.64
CA ASP A 209 -22.95 -18.51 -11.40
C ASP A 209 -24.16 -17.81 -10.73
N SER A 210 -25.10 -18.59 -10.19
CA SER A 210 -26.25 -18.06 -9.44
C SER A 210 -25.80 -17.28 -8.20
N ILE A 211 -24.87 -17.82 -7.41
CA ILE A 211 -24.38 -17.16 -6.18
C ILE A 211 -23.51 -15.96 -6.51
N ASN A 212 -22.65 -16.05 -7.52
CA ASN A 212 -21.89 -14.88 -8.01
C ASN A 212 -22.85 -13.77 -8.48
N GLY A 213 -23.97 -14.13 -9.15
CA GLY A 213 -25.03 -13.20 -9.53
C GLY A 213 -25.64 -12.51 -8.31
N VAL A 214 -26.05 -13.29 -7.29
CA VAL A 214 -26.63 -12.76 -6.04
C VAL A 214 -25.66 -11.80 -5.34
N PHE A 215 -24.37 -12.11 -5.27
CA PHE A 215 -23.37 -11.19 -4.72
C PHE A 215 -23.31 -9.87 -5.47
N ASN A 216 -23.27 -9.93 -6.80
CA ASN A 216 -23.11 -8.73 -7.63
C ASN A 216 -24.40 -7.87 -7.65
N GLU A 217 -25.57 -8.48 -7.63
CA GLU A 217 -26.85 -7.77 -7.56
C GLU A 217 -27.04 -7.06 -6.22
N ASN A 218 -26.58 -7.68 -5.12
CA ASN A 218 -26.79 -7.19 -3.76
C ASN A 218 -25.48 -6.69 -3.12
N TRP A 219 -24.49 -6.29 -3.92
CA TRP A 219 -23.15 -5.96 -3.43
C TRP A 219 -23.14 -4.87 -2.34
N ARG A 220 -24.07 -3.92 -2.38
CA ARG A 220 -24.14 -2.84 -1.38
C ARG A 220 -24.46 -3.39 0.01
N GLU A 221 -25.34 -4.35 0.13
CA GLU A 221 -25.69 -4.97 1.41
C GLU A 221 -24.52 -5.79 1.94
N PHE A 222 -23.91 -6.61 1.09
CA PHE A 222 -22.70 -7.36 1.45
C PHE A 222 -21.56 -6.44 1.85
N TYR A 223 -21.31 -5.36 1.10
CA TYR A 223 -20.31 -4.37 1.44
C TYR A 223 -20.57 -3.72 2.80
N GLN A 224 -21.81 -3.36 3.14
CA GLN A 224 -22.13 -2.75 4.45
C GLN A 224 -21.85 -3.72 5.62
N ILE A 225 -22.13 -4.99 5.44
CA ILE A 225 -21.83 -6.03 6.44
C ILE A 225 -20.32 -6.19 6.60
N GLU A 226 -19.58 -6.24 5.48
CA GLU A 226 -18.12 -6.47 5.45
C GLU A 226 -17.28 -5.21 5.66
N ARG A 227 -17.88 -4.03 5.58
CA ARG A 227 -17.18 -2.74 5.62
C ARG A 227 -16.19 -2.62 6.78
N PRO A 228 -16.48 -3.01 8.03
CA PRO A 228 -15.52 -2.90 9.13
C PRO A 228 -14.27 -3.76 8.88
N ALA A 229 -14.43 -4.98 8.40
CA ALA A 229 -13.33 -5.90 8.11
C ALA A 229 -12.51 -5.44 6.89
N ILE A 230 -13.18 -4.97 5.83
CA ILE A 230 -12.54 -4.37 4.66
C ILE A 230 -11.73 -3.13 5.06
N THR A 231 -12.33 -2.21 5.82
CA THR A 231 -11.66 -0.98 6.29
C THR A 231 -10.40 -1.31 7.09
N LYS A 232 -10.48 -2.27 8.00
CA LYS A 232 -9.34 -2.74 8.79
C LYS A 232 -8.23 -3.29 7.88
N SER A 233 -8.56 -4.16 6.94
CA SER A 233 -7.60 -4.77 6.01
C SER A 233 -6.91 -3.72 5.14
N VAL A 234 -7.68 -2.79 4.57
CA VAL A 234 -7.12 -1.67 3.77
C VAL A 234 -6.22 -0.80 4.63
N GLN A 235 -6.63 -0.49 5.87
CA GLN A 235 -5.83 0.29 6.82
C GLN A 235 -4.49 -0.37 7.14
N GLU A 236 -4.46 -1.68 7.37
CA GLU A 236 -3.24 -2.43 7.65
C GLU A 236 -2.29 -2.44 6.44
N ILE A 237 -2.81 -2.65 5.23
CA ILE A 237 -2.02 -2.59 3.98
C ILE A 237 -1.44 -1.19 3.80
N MET A 238 -2.26 -0.14 3.93
CA MET A 238 -1.80 1.24 3.79
C MET A 238 -0.77 1.61 4.84
N LYS A 239 -0.97 1.18 6.10
CA LYS A 239 -0.01 1.44 7.18
C LYS A 239 1.34 0.79 6.89
N ASP A 240 1.38 -0.48 6.47
CA ASP A 240 2.62 -1.18 6.10
C ASP A 240 3.37 -0.44 4.98
N ARG A 241 2.66 -0.08 3.91
CA ARG A 241 3.27 0.56 2.75
C ARG A 241 3.73 1.99 3.03
N LEU A 242 2.85 2.79 3.61
CA LEU A 242 3.18 4.19 3.90
C LEU A 242 4.27 4.31 4.97
N SER A 243 4.29 3.45 6.00
CA SER A 243 5.37 3.47 6.99
C SER A 243 6.74 3.22 6.36
N LYS A 244 6.82 2.30 5.39
CA LYS A 244 8.05 2.06 4.62
C LYS A 244 8.45 3.29 3.80
N VAL A 245 7.49 3.90 3.08
CA VAL A 245 7.74 5.11 2.28
C VAL A 245 8.24 6.25 3.16
N PHE A 246 7.52 6.56 4.23
CA PHE A 246 7.80 7.69 5.11
C PHE A 246 9.11 7.53 5.90
N SER A 247 9.50 6.29 6.22
CA SER A 247 10.79 6.02 6.87
C SER A 247 12.00 6.10 5.93
N TYR A 248 11.77 5.95 4.61
CA TYR A 248 12.83 5.93 3.61
C TYR A 248 12.99 7.25 2.87
N VAL A 249 11.90 7.99 2.65
CA VAL A 249 11.90 9.23 1.88
C VAL A 249 11.95 10.44 2.82
N PRO A 250 12.97 11.30 2.70
CA PRO A 250 13.07 12.52 3.51
C PRO A 250 11.86 13.44 3.32
N GLY A 251 11.30 13.92 4.43
CA GLY A 251 10.21 14.90 4.44
C GLY A 251 10.59 16.22 3.76
N ASN A 252 11.88 16.61 3.85
CA ASN A 252 12.45 17.79 3.19
C ASN A 252 12.27 17.80 1.66
N TYR A 253 12.07 16.63 1.03
CA TYR A 253 11.81 16.55 -0.42
C TYR A 253 10.44 17.04 -0.81
N PHE A 254 9.51 17.01 0.12
CA PHE A 254 8.13 17.48 -0.05
C PHE A 254 7.90 18.86 0.59
N ILE A 255 8.47 19.08 1.77
CA ILE A 255 8.31 20.29 2.58
C ILE A 255 9.70 20.87 2.82
N ALA A 256 10.06 21.90 2.03
CA ALA A 256 11.41 22.42 1.99
C ALA A 256 11.85 23.06 3.32
N ASP A 257 10.92 23.66 4.04
CA ASP A 257 11.10 24.35 5.33
C ASP A 257 10.55 23.57 6.52
N ILE A 258 10.46 22.23 6.41
CA ILE A 258 10.08 21.39 7.55
C ILE A 258 11.11 21.56 8.67
N PRO A 259 10.70 21.88 9.91
CA PRO A 259 11.65 22.02 11.00
C PRO A 259 12.32 20.69 11.33
N THR A 260 13.50 20.73 11.89
CA THR A 260 14.12 19.54 12.47
C THR A 260 13.32 19.09 13.71
N ALA A 261 13.48 17.83 14.11
CA ALA A 261 12.86 17.33 15.33
C ALA A 261 13.31 18.15 16.56
N ALA A 262 14.57 18.59 16.59
CA ALA A 262 15.11 19.45 17.64
C ALA A 262 14.45 20.83 17.66
N GLN A 263 14.26 21.47 16.50
CA GLN A 263 13.59 22.77 16.38
C GLN A 263 12.09 22.71 16.74
N TYR A 264 11.44 21.59 16.48
CA TYR A 264 10.03 21.42 16.77
C TYR A 264 9.75 21.21 18.26
N ASN A 265 10.67 20.55 18.99
CA ASN A 265 10.52 20.21 20.41
C ASN A 265 11.13 21.26 21.37
N GLY A 266 11.82 22.27 20.87
CA GLY A 266 12.43 23.37 21.63
C GLY A 266 11.48 24.55 21.75
#